data_90cb5b3d8739951514c73fd95e644ae4
#
_entry.id   90cb5b3d8739951514c73fd95e644ae4
#
_cell.length_a   1.000
_cell.length_b   1.000
_cell.length_c   1.000
_cell.angle_alpha   90.00
_cell.angle_beta   90.00
_cell.angle_gamma   90.00
#
_symmetry.space_group_name_H-M   'P 1'
#
loop_
_entity.id
_entity.type
_entity.pdbx_description
1 polymer ?
#
loop_
_entity_poly.entity_id
_entity_poly.type
_entity_poly.pdbx_seq_one_letter_code
_entity_poly.pdbx_strand_id
1 'polypeptide(L)'
;MTSPPRRGAPPVANPIPPIAYPESLPVSARREEISQAIRAHPVVIVCGETGSGKTTQLPKILLELGRGLGAGGTGLIGHTQPRRIAASSVAKRIAQELNSPLGEVVGYKVRF
;
A
#
# COMPACT_ATOMS: atom_id res chain seq x y z
N MET A 1 16.89 -19.49 -16.83
CA MET A 1 17.30 -19.66 -15.43
C MET A 1 17.65 -18.30 -14.86
N THR A 2 16.92 -17.88 -13.86
CA THR A 2 17.16 -16.59 -13.23
C THR A 2 18.22 -16.71 -12.15
N SER A 3 19.24 -15.87 -12.21
CA SER A 3 20.25 -15.81 -11.17
C SER A 3 19.63 -15.24 -9.89
N PRO A 4 20.02 -15.73 -8.69
CA PRO A 4 19.57 -15.12 -7.45
C PRO A 4 20.06 -13.66 -7.38
N PRO A 5 19.30 -12.76 -6.73
CA PRO A 5 19.73 -11.38 -6.58
C PRO A 5 21.07 -11.32 -5.85
N ARG A 6 21.96 -10.47 -6.33
CA ARG A 6 23.24 -10.25 -5.68
C ARG A 6 23.05 -9.48 -4.38
N ARG A 7 23.93 -9.73 -3.41
CA ARG A 7 23.96 -8.96 -2.18
C ARG A 7 24.13 -7.46 -2.51
N GLY A 8 23.23 -6.63 -2.02
CA GLY A 8 23.19 -5.21 -2.34
C GLY A 8 22.41 -4.85 -3.60
N ALA A 9 21.88 -5.83 -4.32
CA ALA A 9 20.99 -5.55 -5.44
C ALA A 9 19.66 -4.97 -4.94
N PRO A 10 19.00 -4.09 -5.75
CA PRO A 10 17.68 -3.60 -5.38
C PRO A 10 16.69 -4.75 -5.25
N PRO A 11 15.67 -4.62 -4.39
CA PRO A 11 14.64 -5.65 -4.25
C PRO A 11 13.95 -5.92 -5.59
N VAL A 12 13.57 -7.17 -5.81
CA VAL A 12 12.80 -7.54 -6.99
C VAL A 12 11.38 -7.01 -6.85
N ALA A 13 10.92 -6.29 -7.87
CA ALA A 13 9.56 -5.78 -7.90
C ALA A 13 8.57 -6.88 -8.27
N ASN A 14 7.49 -7.00 -7.53
CA ASN A 14 6.37 -7.87 -7.88
C ASN A 14 5.38 -7.11 -8.74
N PRO A 15 4.78 -7.76 -9.77
CA PRO A 15 3.77 -7.10 -10.57
C PRO A 15 2.56 -6.71 -9.72
N ILE A 16 1.98 -5.56 -10.02
CA ILE A 16 0.83 -5.05 -9.30
C ILE A 16 -0.45 -5.54 -9.96
N PRO A 17 -1.31 -6.25 -9.21
CA PRO A 17 -2.61 -6.64 -9.73
C PRO A 17 -3.52 -5.45 -9.96
N PRO A 18 -4.63 -5.59 -10.70
CA PRO A 18 -5.62 -4.53 -10.83
C PRO A 18 -6.11 -4.09 -9.46
N ILE A 19 -6.18 -2.78 -9.25
CA ILE A 19 -6.58 -2.19 -7.97
C ILE A 19 -8.04 -1.80 -8.02
N ALA A 20 -8.84 -2.37 -7.11
CA ALA A 20 -10.24 -2.03 -6.94
C ALA A 20 -10.44 -1.42 -5.55
N TYR A 21 -11.46 -0.58 -5.44
CA TYR A 21 -11.81 0.10 -4.20
C TYR A 21 -13.23 -0.26 -3.79
N PRO A 22 -13.47 -0.68 -2.53
CA PRO A 22 -14.84 -0.92 -2.07
C PRO A 22 -15.65 0.37 -2.12
N GLU A 23 -16.74 0.37 -2.88
CA GLU A 23 -17.57 1.57 -3.07
C GLU A 23 -18.25 2.05 -1.79
N SER A 24 -18.46 1.14 -0.86
CA SER A 24 -19.09 1.45 0.43
C SER A 24 -18.22 2.29 1.37
N LEU A 25 -16.92 2.39 1.10
CA LEU A 25 -16.02 3.13 1.97
C LEU A 25 -15.94 4.61 1.55
N PRO A 26 -16.07 5.55 2.49
CA PRO A 26 -16.00 6.99 2.18
C PRO A 26 -14.69 7.41 1.49
N VAL A 27 -13.56 6.82 1.87
CA VAL A 27 -12.26 7.12 1.24
C VAL A 27 -12.26 6.74 -0.23
N SER A 28 -12.92 5.65 -0.60
CA SER A 28 -13.01 5.22 -2.00
C SER A 28 -13.70 6.26 -2.89
N ALA A 29 -14.75 6.88 -2.38
CA ALA A 29 -15.48 7.91 -3.10
C ALA A 29 -14.65 9.18 -3.31
N ARG A 30 -13.66 9.42 -2.47
CA ARG A 30 -12.81 10.62 -2.52
C ARG A 30 -11.38 10.34 -2.99
N ARG A 31 -11.13 9.18 -3.56
CA ARG A 31 -9.77 8.77 -3.95
C ARG A 31 -9.13 9.71 -4.98
N GLU A 32 -9.90 10.24 -5.93
CA GLU A 32 -9.35 11.18 -6.91
C GLU A 32 -8.88 12.47 -6.27
N GLU A 33 -9.64 13.01 -5.35
CA GLU A 33 -9.28 14.21 -4.59
C GLU A 33 -8.02 13.96 -3.75
N ILE A 34 -7.95 12.80 -3.09
CA ILE A 34 -6.78 12.41 -2.31
C ILE A 34 -5.56 12.25 -3.21
N SER A 35 -5.72 11.59 -4.34
CA SER A 35 -4.63 11.38 -5.30
C SER A 35 -4.06 12.71 -5.81
N GLN A 36 -4.92 13.65 -6.15
CA GLN A 36 -4.50 14.97 -6.61
C GLN A 36 -3.75 15.73 -5.51
N ALA A 37 -4.22 15.68 -4.28
CA ALA A 37 -3.55 16.32 -3.15
C ALA A 37 -2.16 15.73 -2.93
N ILE A 38 -2.02 14.41 -2.99
CA ILE A 38 -0.73 13.73 -2.82
C ILE A 38 0.25 14.11 -3.92
N ARG A 39 -0.21 14.26 -5.16
CA ARG A 39 0.64 14.70 -6.26
C ARG A 39 1.10 16.15 -6.12
N ALA A 40 0.23 17.00 -5.58
CA ALA A 40 0.49 18.44 -5.49
C ALA A 40 1.31 18.84 -4.26
N HIS A 41 1.32 18.03 -3.21
CA HIS A 41 1.90 18.39 -1.92
C HIS A 41 2.78 17.28 -1.36
N PRO A 42 3.93 17.63 -0.72
CA PRO A 42 4.80 16.63 -0.09
C PRO A 42 4.18 16.02 1.18
N VAL A 43 3.27 16.74 1.84
CA VAL A 43 2.57 16.28 3.05
C VAL A 43 1.09 16.52 2.87
N VAL A 44 0.30 15.49 3.13
CA VAL A 44 -1.17 15.54 3.07
C VAL A 44 -1.74 14.90 4.32
N ILE A 45 -2.70 15.57 4.92
CA ILE A 45 -3.42 15.05 6.07
C ILE A 45 -4.83 14.65 5.62
N VAL A 46 -5.16 13.38 5.78
CA VAL A 46 -6.48 12.85 5.44
C VAL A 46 -7.23 12.57 6.72
N CYS A 47 -8.29 13.33 6.97
CA CYS A 47 -9.14 13.18 8.13
C CYS A 47 -10.43 12.47 7.75
N GLY A 48 -10.85 11.54 8.58
CA GLY A 48 -12.09 10.80 8.39
C GLY A 48 -12.38 9.98 9.63
N GLU A 49 -13.64 9.60 9.78
CA GLU A 49 -14.06 8.78 10.91
C GLU A 49 -13.47 7.38 10.86
N THR A 50 -13.46 6.70 12.01
CA THR A 50 -13.11 5.29 12.09
C THR A 50 -14.04 4.50 11.17
N GLY A 51 -13.47 3.60 10.37
CA GLY A 51 -14.25 2.83 9.39
C GLY A 51 -14.43 3.51 8.05
N SER A 52 -13.84 4.69 7.83
CA SER A 52 -13.90 5.36 6.52
C SER A 52 -13.03 4.71 5.45
N GLY A 53 -12.14 3.80 5.85
CA GLY A 53 -11.28 3.06 4.92
C GLY A 53 -9.86 3.63 4.78
N LYS A 54 -9.46 4.62 5.59
CA LYS A 54 -8.13 5.22 5.50
C LYS A 54 -7.00 4.20 5.58
N THR A 55 -7.05 3.34 6.58
CA THR A 55 -5.97 2.37 6.86
C THR A 55 -5.76 1.38 5.73
N THR A 56 -6.83 0.91 5.11
CA THR A 56 -6.75 -0.10 4.05
C THR A 56 -6.66 0.49 2.65
N GLN A 57 -7.22 1.67 2.42
CA GLN A 57 -7.31 2.24 1.08
C GLN A 57 -6.19 3.22 0.73
N LEU A 58 -5.67 3.99 1.70
CA LEU A 58 -4.58 4.93 1.41
C LEU A 58 -3.33 4.26 0.82
N PRO A 59 -2.86 3.12 1.33
CA PRO A 59 -1.74 2.41 0.70
C PRO A 59 -2.01 2.01 -0.74
N LYS A 60 -3.25 1.61 -1.06
CA LYS A 60 -3.65 1.26 -2.43
C LYS A 60 -3.63 2.48 -3.34
N ILE A 61 -4.08 3.63 -2.85
CA ILE A 61 -4.02 4.89 -3.60
C ILE A 61 -2.57 5.26 -3.93
N LEU A 62 -1.66 5.13 -2.97
CA LEU A 62 -0.24 5.38 -3.20
C LEU A 62 0.35 4.42 -4.25
N LEU A 63 -0.05 3.17 -4.19
CA LEU A 63 0.38 2.16 -5.16
C LEU A 63 -0.10 2.51 -6.56
N GLU A 64 -1.36 2.92 -6.71
CA GLU A 64 -1.94 3.33 -7.99
C GLU A 64 -1.27 4.61 -8.53
N LEU A 65 -0.79 5.49 -7.66
CA LEU A 65 -0.05 6.69 -8.05
C LEU A 65 1.38 6.41 -8.55
N GLY A 66 1.80 5.17 -8.59
CA GLY A 66 3.14 4.80 -9.03
C GLY A 66 4.18 4.80 -7.93
N ARG A 67 3.77 4.83 -6.69
CA ARG A 67 4.67 4.65 -5.54
C ARG A 67 4.93 3.16 -5.35
N GLY A 68 6.05 2.81 -4.77
CA GLY A 68 6.43 1.41 -4.62
C GLY A 68 7.07 0.82 -5.87
N LEU A 69 7.85 -0.26 -5.67
CA LEU A 69 8.69 -0.85 -6.72
C LEU A 69 7.89 -1.40 -7.89
N GLY A 70 6.84 -2.15 -7.61
CA GLY A 70 6.02 -2.79 -8.66
C GLY A 70 5.20 -1.80 -9.49
N ALA A 71 5.05 -0.57 -9.00
CA ALA A 71 4.32 0.50 -9.70
C ALA A 71 5.25 1.44 -10.48
N GLY A 72 6.54 1.10 -10.57
CA GLY A 72 7.53 1.93 -11.25
C GLY A 72 8.28 2.90 -10.35
N GLY A 73 7.99 2.91 -9.06
CA GLY A 73 8.72 3.71 -8.09
C GLY A 73 10.06 3.07 -7.71
N THR A 74 10.92 3.82 -7.04
CA THR A 74 12.26 3.38 -6.66
C THR A 74 12.35 2.88 -5.23
N GLY A 75 11.29 2.96 -4.45
CA GLY A 75 11.28 2.59 -3.04
C GLY A 75 10.01 1.85 -2.64
N LEU A 76 9.87 1.64 -1.35
CA LEU A 76 8.72 0.98 -0.76
C LEU A 76 7.73 2.00 -0.20
N ILE A 77 6.47 1.61 -0.13
CA ILE A 77 5.46 2.36 0.62
C ILE A 77 5.50 1.87 2.07
N GLY A 78 5.83 2.76 3.00
CA GLY A 78 5.82 2.45 4.43
C GLY A 78 4.47 2.80 5.05
N HIS A 79 3.92 1.89 5.84
CA HIS A 79 2.67 2.07 6.55
C HIS A 79 2.83 1.59 7.98
N THR A 80 2.82 2.50 8.92
CA THR A 80 3.05 2.18 10.33
C THR A 80 1.76 1.89 11.08
N GLN A 81 1.82 0.90 11.95
CA GLN A 81 0.74 0.56 12.87
C GLN A 81 1.31 0.43 14.28
N PRO A 82 0.65 1.00 15.30
CA PRO A 82 1.20 1.04 16.64
C PRO A 82 1.21 -0.31 17.36
N ARG A 83 0.47 -1.29 16.87
CA ARG A 83 0.36 -2.61 17.49
C ARG A 83 0.76 -3.69 16.51
N ARG A 84 1.45 -4.75 16.98
CA ARG A 84 1.87 -5.88 16.15
C ARG A 84 0.71 -6.57 15.45
N ILE A 85 -0.37 -6.82 16.18
CA ILE A 85 -1.58 -7.47 15.63
C ILE A 85 -2.16 -6.62 14.51
N ALA A 86 -2.20 -5.30 14.69
CA ALA A 86 -2.68 -4.39 13.66
C ALA A 86 -1.80 -4.42 12.42
N ALA A 87 -0.48 -4.44 12.58
CA ALA A 87 0.44 -4.51 11.44
C ALA A 87 0.19 -5.76 10.60
N SER A 88 0.08 -6.92 11.21
CA SER A 88 -0.14 -8.16 10.47
C SER A 88 -1.55 -8.25 9.89
N SER A 89 -2.58 -7.87 10.63
CA SER A 89 -3.96 -7.98 10.15
C SER A 89 -4.26 -6.97 9.04
N VAL A 90 -3.74 -5.76 9.14
CA VAL A 90 -3.89 -4.75 8.08
C VAL A 90 -3.16 -5.18 6.82
N ALA A 91 -1.94 -5.70 6.94
CA ALA A 91 -1.19 -6.20 5.79
C ALA A 91 -1.94 -7.34 5.09
N LYS A 92 -2.46 -8.29 5.85
CA LYS A 92 -3.26 -9.40 5.32
C LYS A 92 -4.52 -8.90 4.60
N ARG A 93 -5.20 -7.91 5.17
CA ARG A 93 -6.40 -7.34 4.58
C ARG A 93 -6.11 -6.64 3.26
N ILE A 94 -5.04 -5.84 3.19
CA ILE A 94 -4.64 -5.15 1.97
C ILE A 94 -4.23 -6.15 0.90
N ALA A 95 -3.45 -7.17 1.25
CA ALA A 95 -3.07 -8.23 0.33
C ALA A 95 -4.30 -8.95 -0.22
N GLN A 96 -5.28 -9.26 0.63
CA GLN A 96 -6.53 -9.89 0.24
C GLN A 96 -7.31 -9.02 -0.75
N GLU A 97 -7.42 -7.72 -0.48
CA GLU A 97 -8.12 -6.80 -1.39
C GLU A 97 -7.41 -6.64 -2.72
N LEU A 98 -6.09 -6.79 -2.75
CA LEU A 98 -5.30 -6.77 -3.98
C LEU A 98 -5.25 -8.12 -4.68
N ASN A 99 -5.87 -9.16 -4.13
CA ASN A 99 -5.79 -10.52 -4.64
C ASN A 99 -4.33 -10.99 -4.83
N SER A 100 -3.48 -10.64 -3.89
CA SER A 100 -2.06 -10.97 -3.92
C SER A 100 -1.70 -11.75 -2.66
N PRO A 101 -0.90 -12.82 -2.76
CA PRO A 101 -0.41 -13.50 -1.56
C PRO A 101 0.38 -12.57 -0.67
N LEU A 102 0.21 -12.72 0.64
CA LEU A 102 0.99 -11.95 1.60
C LEU A 102 2.48 -12.28 1.42
N GLY A 103 3.31 -11.24 1.39
CA GLY A 103 4.75 -11.36 1.19
C GLY A 103 5.20 -11.02 -0.21
N GLU A 104 4.29 -10.83 -1.16
CA GLU A 104 4.62 -10.39 -2.53
C GLU A 104 4.52 -8.87 -2.66
N VAL A 105 3.34 -8.33 -2.98
CA VAL A 105 3.14 -6.88 -3.09
C VAL A 105 3.08 -6.24 -1.71
N VAL A 106 2.49 -6.92 -0.74
CA VAL A 106 2.29 -6.44 0.62
C VAL A 106 2.97 -7.37 1.61
N GLY A 107 3.75 -6.81 2.50
CA GLY A 107 4.34 -7.53 3.63
C GLY A 107 4.23 -6.71 4.91
N TYR A 108 4.69 -7.27 6.01
CA TYR A 108 4.77 -6.53 7.26
C TYR A 108 6.03 -6.91 8.03
N LYS A 109 6.43 -6.03 8.92
CA LYS A 109 7.57 -6.24 9.80
C LYS A 109 7.18 -5.83 11.21
N VAL A 110 7.48 -6.66 12.17
CA VAL A 110 7.24 -6.38 13.59
C VAL A 110 8.53 -6.47 14.36
N ARG A 111 8.61 -5.72 15.46
CA ARG A 111 9.72 -5.78 16.39
C ARG A 111 9.37 -6.75 17.52
N PHE A 112 10.30 -7.59 17.86
CA PHE A 112 10.19 -8.52 18.97
C PHE A 112 10.68 -7.89 20.26
#